data_5d391a98cef57ee3248a1395ca131079
#
_entry.id   5d391a98cef57ee3248a1395ca131079
#
_cell.length_a   1.000
_cell.length_b   1.000
_cell.length_c   1.000
_cell.angle_alpha   90.00
_cell.angle_beta   90.00
_cell.angle_gamma   90.00
#
_symmetry.space_group_name_H-M   'P 1'
#
loop_
_entity.id
_entity.type
_entity.pdbx_description
1 polymer ?
#
loop_
_entity_poly.entity_id
_entity_poly.type
_entity_poly.pdbx_seq_one_letter_code
_entity_poly.pdbx_strand_id
1 'polypeptide(L)'
;RVRSYNVPGDADAVFVELKKKYKGIVYKRRVRMRADEAPEYLAGHIPAPRENQMSHEIDWFLRQNKPTPKVFIACDRQAYVASDDPELRITFDHNMRWRETELDLRAGSHGEPLVDDDMVLMEIKIPGSAPLWLAHILAELDIFPTGFSKYGVCYRDNILDKYINGVITCV
;
A
#
# COMPACT_ATOMS: atom_id res chain seq x y z
N ARG A 1 5.04 1.43 -5.38
CA ARG A 1 3.85 2.25 -5.08
C ARG A 1 4.26 3.61 -4.54
N VAL A 2 3.40 4.61 -4.72
CA VAL A 2 3.46 5.87 -3.95
C VAL A 2 2.41 5.81 -2.84
N ARG A 3 2.72 6.36 -1.67
CA ARG A 3 1.85 6.32 -0.50
C ARG A 3 1.87 7.65 0.26
N SER A 4 0.70 8.09 0.70
CA SER A 4 0.50 9.12 1.73
C SER A 4 -0.27 8.56 2.92
N TYR A 5 -0.37 9.32 4.00
CA TYR A 5 -1.21 8.97 5.16
C TYR A 5 -2.54 9.72 5.14
N ASN A 6 -2.56 10.88 4.48
CA ASN A 6 -3.76 11.69 4.23
C ASN A 6 -3.76 12.09 2.76
N VAL A 7 -4.75 12.84 2.32
CA VAL A 7 -4.71 13.53 1.02
C VAL A 7 -3.64 14.62 1.12
N PRO A 8 -2.54 14.52 0.35
CA PRO A 8 -1.44 15.46 0.48
C PRO A 8 -1.68 16.73 -0.31
N GLY A 9 -1.23 17.88 0.21
CA GLY A 9 -0.95 19.06 -0.60
C GLY A 9 0.40 18.91 -1.32
N ASP A 10 0.74 19.84 -2.20
CA ASP A 10 1.96 19.78 -3.04
C ASP A 10 3.25 19.61 -2.23
N ALA A 11 3.39 20.33 -1.13
CA ALA A 11 4.57 20.29 -0.27
C ALA A 11 4.57 19.14 0.74
N ASP A 12 3.46 18.41 0.88
CA ASP A 12 3.34 17.33 1.85
C ASP A 12 4.18 16.12 1.48
N ALA A 13 4.56 15.36 2.50
CA ALA A 13 5.39 14.19 2.32
C ALA A 13 4.62 12.99 1.79
N VAL A 14 5.12 12.44 0.68
CA VAL A 14 4.73 11.13 0.17
C VAL A 14 5.91 10.18 0.19
N PHE A 15 5.64 8.90 0.04
CA PHE A 15 6.64 7.84 0.11
C PHE A 15 6.59 6.98 -1.16
N VAL A 16 7.68 7.02 -1.92
CA VAL A 16 7.90 6.05 -3.00
C VAL A 16 8.47 4.78 -2.38
N GLU A 17 7.75 3.66 -2.54
CA GLU A 17 8.07 2.39 -1.91
C GLU A 17 8.25 1.27 -2.94
N LEU A 18 9.33 0.53 -2.81
CA LEU A 18 9.56 -0.73 -3.51
C LEU A 18 9.50 -1.88 -2.50
N LYS A 19 8.63 -2.86 -2.75
CA LYS A 19 8.60 -4.12 -2.00
C LYS A 19 9.05 -5.25 -2.90
N LYS A 20 10.04 -6.01 -2.45
CA LYS A 20 10.53 -7.23 -3.11
C LYS A 20 10.34 -8.40 -2.16
N LYS A 21 9.92 -9.56 -2.67
CA LYS A 21 9.91 -10.82 -1.93
C LYS A 21 10.94 -11.74 -2.55
N TYR A 22 11.90 -12.18 -1.76
CA TYR A 22 12.93 -13.12 -2.20
C TYR A 22 13.11 -14.19 -1.14
N LYS A 23 13.00 -15.47 -1.52
CA LYS A 23 13.11 -16.63 -0.62
C LYS A 23 12.28 -16.50 0.67
N GLY A 24 11.02 -16.02 0.54
CA GLY A 24 10.12 -15.83 1.68
C GLY A 24 10.31 -14.51 2.45
N ILE A 25 11.44 -13.83 2.29
CA ILE A 25 11.77 -12.58 3.00
C ILE A 25 11.27 -11.38 2.18
N VAL A 26 10.59 -10.44 2.86
CA VAL A 26 10.11 -9.20 2.26
C VAL A 26 11.11 -8.07 2.53
N TYR A 27 11.67 -7.55 1.46
CA TYR A 27 12.53 -6.36 1.48
C TYR A 27 11.70 -5.14 1.12
N LYS A 28 11.83 -4.07 1.90
CA LYS A 28 11.16 -2.79 1.66
C LYS A 28 12.19 -1.69 1.52
N ARG A 29 12.10 -0.94 0.42
CA ARG A 29 12.83 0.32 0.21
C ARG A 29 11.84 1.45 0.18
N ARG A 30 12.21 2.58 0.77
CA ARG A 30 11.35 3.75 0.86
C ARG A 30 12.16 5.02 0.72
N VAL A 31 11.71 5.91 -0.16
CA VAL A 31 12.21 7.28 -0.28
C VAL A 31 11.07 8.23 0.03
N ARG A 32 11.34 9.24 0.87
CA ARG A 32 10.41 10.33 1.19
C ARG A 32 10.68 11.50 0.26
N MET A 33 9.65 12.09 -0.30
CA MET A 33 9.73 13.28 -1.13
C MET A 33 8.44 14.10 -1.02
N ARG A 34 8.39 15.26 -1.66
CA ARG A 34 7.18 16.06 -1.76
C ARG A 34 6.19 15.41 -2.73
N ALA A 35 4.89 15.70 -2.55
CA ALA A 35 3.84 15.13 -3.40
C ALA A 35 3.94 15.63 -4.85
N ASP A 36 4.31 16.90 -5.06
CA ASP A 36 4.52 17.48 -6.38
C ASP A 36 5.79 16.94 -7.10
N GLU A 37 6.79 16.52 -6.36
CA GLU A 37 8.04 15.94 -6.90
C GLU A 37 7.89 14.46 -7.30
N ALA A 38 6.98 13.73 -6.67
CA ALA A 38 6.88 12.28 -6.86
C ALA A 38 6.58 11.86 -8.32
N PRO A 39 5.67 12.51 -9.07
CA PRO A 39 5.46 12.21 -10.48
C PRO A 39 6.71 12.46 -11.33
N GLU A 40 7.42 13.56 -11.12
CA GLU A 40 8.64 13.93 -11.85
C GLU A 40 9.79 12.94 -11.58
N TYR A 41 9.93 12.51 -10.31
CA TYR A 41 10.87 11.47 -9.94
C TYR A 41 10.55 10.12 -10.61
N LEU A 42 9.29 9.71 -10.59
CA LEU A 42 8.86 8.45 -11.21
C LEU A 42 9.03 8.46 -12.74
N ALA A 43 8.90 9.62 -13.36
CA ALA A 43 9.15 9.81 -14.79
C ALA A 43 10.66 9.88 -15.12
N GLY A 44 11.51 9.98 -14.10
CA GLY A 44 12.97 10.10 -14.27
C GLY A 44 13.46 11.51 -14.65
N HIS A 45 12.61 12.53 -14.49
CA HIS A 45 12.96 13.92 -14.80
C HIS A 45 13.80 14.59 -13.71
N ILE A 46 13.65 14.15 -12.46
CA ILE A 46 14.45 14.62 -11.32
C ILE A 46 15.08 13.45 -10.57
N PRO A 47 16.23 13.66 -9.91
CA PRO A 47 16.84 12.63 -9.05
C PRO A 47 16.08 12.48 -7.74
N ALA A 48 16.38 11.39 -7.00
CA ALA A 48 15.90 11.23 -5.64
C ALA A 48 16.38 12.37 -4.74
N PRO A 49 15.54 12.86 -3.78
CA PRO A 49 15.91 13.96 -2.88
C PRO A 49 17.12 13.67 -2.00
N ARG A 50 17.41 12.40 -1.79
CA ARG A 50 18.59 11.94 -1.05
C ARG A 50 19.19 10.71 -1.71
N GLU A 51 20.45 10.81 -2.06
CA GLU A 51 21.21 9.73 -2.66
C GLU A 51 21.70 8.75 -1.58
N ASN A 52 21.25 7.51 -1.67
CA ASN A 52 21.63 6.40 -0.79
C ASN A 52 21.27 5.05 -1.44
N GLN A 53 21.63 3.95 -0.78
CA GLN A 53 21.36 2.62 -1.31
C GLN A 53 19.86 2.40 -1.62
N MET A 54 18.95 2.92 -0.81
CA MET A 54 17.50 2.73 -1.02
C MET A 54 17.02 3.44 -2.27
N SER A 55 17.47 4.68 -2.51
CA SER A 55 17.13 5.42 -3.73
C SER A 55 17.74 4.75 -4.95
N HIS A 56 19.01 4.32 -4.91
CA HIS A 56 19.66 3.62 -6.01
C HIS A 56 18.91 2.33 -6.41
N GLU A 57 18.43 1.55 -5.44
CA GLU A 57 17.63 0.34 -5.74
C GLU A 57 16.28 0.67 -6.38
N ILE A 58 15.62 1.77 -5.96
CA ILE A 58 14.38 2.24 -6.56
C ILE A 58 14.64 2.77 -7.96
N ASP A 59 15.67 3.60 -8.16
CA ASP A 59 16.05 4.16 -9.46
C ASP A 59 16.38 3.06 -10.47
N TRP A 60 17.13 2.04 -10.02
CA TRP A 60 17.42 0.87 -10.85
C TRP A 60 16.14 0.17 -11.27
N PHE A 61 15.21 -0.06 -10.33
CA PHE A 61 13.93 -0.68 -10.62
C PHE A 61 13.08 0.14 -11.60
N LEU A 62 13.02 1.46 -11.42
CA LEU A 62 12.27 2.36 -12.32
C LEU A 62 12.82 2.32 -13.73
N ARG A 63 14.15 2.38 -13.88
CA ARG A 63 14.81 2.31 -15.21
C ARG A 63 14.59 0.98 -15.92
N GLN A 64 14.64 -0.14 -15.20
CA GLN A 64 14.49 -1.46 -15.80
C GLN A 64 13.03 -1.79 -16.14
N ASN A 65 12.09 -1.40 -15.30
CA ASN A 65 10.70 -1.87 -15.41
C ASN A 65 9.74 -0.81 -15.97
N LYS A 66 10.13 0.47 -15.96
CA LYS A 66 9.30 1.62 -16.42
C LYS A 66 7.83 1.49 -15.96
N PRO A 67 7.57 1.32 -14.65
CA PRO A 67 6.23 1.06 -14.15
C PRO A 67 5.32 2.27 -14.35
N THR A 68 4.09 2.01 -14.74
CA THR A 68 3.03 3.03 -14.83
C THR A 68 2.03 2.87 -13.69
N PRO A 69 1.45 3.94 -13.17
CA PRO A 69 0.36 3.84 -12.20
C PRO A 69 -0.84 3.13 -12.85
N LYS A 70 -1.47 2.24 -12.08
CA LYS A 70 -2.62 1.45 -12.56
C LYS A 70 -3.86 1.67 -11.72
N VAL A 71 -3.68 1.89 -10.42
CA VAL A 71 -4.80 1.98 -9.49
C VAL A 71 -4.44 2.84 -8.28
N PHE A 72 -5.39 3.63 -7.85
CA PHE A 72 -5.39 4.28 -6.54
C PHE A 72 -6.19 3.40 -5.56
N ILE A 73 -5.68 3.21 -4.33
CA ILE A 73 -6.38 2.50 -3.27
C ILE A 73 -6.27 3.32 -2.00
N ALA A 74 -7.40 3.60 -1.37
CA ALA A 74 -7.50 4.28 -0.09
C ALA A 74 -8.22 3.41 0.94
N CYS A 75 -7.99 3.69 2.20
CA CYS A 75 -8.74 3.14 3.33
C CYS A 75 -8.63 4.10 4.52
N ASP A 76 -9.63 4.06 5.39
CA ASP A 76 -9.59 4.75 6.66
C ASP A 76 -9.02 3.80 7.70
N ARG A 77 -7.93 4.22 8.38
CA ARG A 77 -7.16 3.34 9.26
C ARG A 77 -7.21 3.80 10.71
N GLN A 78 -7.58 2.90 11.59
CA GLN A 78 -7.35 3.00 13.03
C GLN A 78 -6.13 2.13 13.38
N ALA A 79 -5.20 2.67 14.17
CA ALA A 79 -3.98 1.98 14.54
C ALA A 79 -3.79 2.02 16.06
N TYR A 80 -3.54 0.85 16.63
CA TYR A 80 -3.30 0.65 18.05
C TYR A 80 -1.90 0.06 18.26
N VAL A 81 -1.26 0.49 19.33
CA VAL A 81 0.03 0.01 19.79
C VAL A 81 -0.15 -0.47 21.23
N ALA A 82 0.39 -1.63 21.57
CA ALA A 82 0.32 -2.09 22.93
C ALA A 82 1.14 -1.17 23.86
N SER A 83 0.64 -0.92 25.07
CA SER A 83 1.26 -0.02 26.04
C SER A 83 2.58 -0.56 26.60
N ASP A 84 2.67 -1.87 26.68
CA ASP A 84 3.79 -2.64 27.24
C ASP A 84 4.74 -3.21 26.16
N ASP A 85 4.30 -3.23 24.90
CA ASP A 85 5.12 -3.68 23.77
C ASP A 85 4.87 -2.80 22.54
N PRO A 86 5.70 -1.78 22.26
CA PRO A 86 5.51 -0.87 21.14
C PRO A 86 5.68 -1.52 19.76
N GLU A 87 6.18 -2.74 19.69
CA GLU A 87 6.29 -3.49 18.45
C GLU A 87 5.02 -4.30 18.13
N LEU A 88 4.19 -4.62 19.13
CA LEU A 88 2.86 -5.19 18.92
C LEU A 88 1.90 -4.10 18.44
N ARG A 89 1.43 -4.25 17.23
CA ARG A 89 0.54 -3.27 16.57
C ARG A 89 -0.64 -3.96 15.93
N ILE A 90 -1.82 -3.41 16.15
CA ILE A 90 -3.06 -3.85 15.51
C ILE A 90 -3.61 -2.67 14.71
N THR A 91 -3.95 -2.89 13.45
CA THR A 91 -4.59 -1.88 12.62
C THR A 91 -5.87 -2.41 12.03
N PHE A 92 -6.91 -1.57 11.98
CA PHE A 92 -8.18 -1.84 11.34
C PHE A 92 -8.35 -0.89 10.17
N ASP A 93 -8.52 -1.44 8.98
CA ASP A 93 -8.77 -0.70 7.74
C ASP A 93 -10.24 -0.82 7.38
N HIS A 94 -10.90 0.31 7.30
CA HIS A 94 -12.31 0.49 6.94
C HIS A 94 -12.43 1.24 5.62
N ASN A 95 -13.61 1.28 5.04
CA ASN A 95 -13.93 2.08 3.84
C ASN A 95 -12.85 1.93 2.77
N MET A 96 -12.50 0.68 2.46
CA MET A 96 -11.51 0.40 1.42
C MET A 96 -12.11 0.73 0.06
N ARG A 97 -11.45 1.63 -0.67
CA ARG A 97 -11.94 2.14 -1.95
C ARG A 97 -10.83 2.23 -2.97
N TRP A 98 -11.20 2.19 -4.25
CA TRP A 98 -10.25 2.16 -5.35
C TRP A 98 -10.76 2.97 -6.55
N ARG A 99 -9.85 3.37 -7.45
CA ARG A 99 -10.16 3.97 -8.76
C ARG A 99 -9.02 3.77 -9.75
N GLU A 100 -9.35 3.78 -11.05
CA GLU A 100 -8.38 3.68 -12.15
C GLU A 100 -8.06 5.03 -12.81
N THR A 101 -8.81 6.06 -12.50
CA THR A 101 -8.63 7.42 -13.00
C THR A 101 -8.16 8.35 -11.89
N GLU A 102 -7.66 9.54 -12.24
CA GLU A 102 -7.18 10.53 -11.26
C GLU A 102 -6.23 9.91 -10.23
N LEU A 103 -5.20 9.20 -10.71
CA LEU A 103 -4.30 8.40 -9.88
C LEU A 103 -3.32 9.23 -9.05
N ASP A 104 -3.37 10.56 -9.14
CA ASP A 104 -2.63 11.46 -8.25
C ASP A 104 -3.21 11.38 -6.83
N LEU A 105 -2.34 11.26 -5.84
CA LEU A 105 -2.74 11.22 -4.42
C LEU A 105 -3.40 12.52 -3.97
N ARG A 106 -3.10 13.65 -4.63
CA ARG A 106 -3.66 14.98 -4.35
C ARG A 106 -5.11 15.14 -4.82
N ALA A 107 -5.57 14.27 -5.72
CA ALA A 107 -6.95 14.30 -6.24
C ALA A 107 -8.01 13.88 -5.21
N GLY A 108 -7.61 13.56 -3.99
CA GLY A 108 -8.53 13.15 -2.93
C GLY A 108 -8.56 11.64 -2.72
N SER A 109 -9.39 11.22 -1.76
CA SER A 109 -9.50 9.82 -1.33
C SER A 109 -10.78 9.12 -1.81
N HIS A 110 -11.50 9.69 -2.77
CA HIS A 110 -12.69 9.11 -3.37
C HIS A 110 -12.38 7.85 -4.21
N GLY A 111 -13.38 7.05 -4.46
CA GLY A 111 -13.31 5.84 -5.29
C GLY A 111 -14.49 4.91 -5.03
N GLU A 112 -14.61 3.89 -5.84
CA GLU A 112 -15.59 2.82 -5.67
C GLU A 112 -15.21 1.92 -4.48
N PRO A 113 -16.18 1.30 -3.78
CA PRO A 113 -15.89 0.32 -2.75
C PRO A 113 -15.02 -0.82 -3.29
N LEU A 114 -13.98 -1.18 -2.53
CA LEU A 114 -13.10 -2.31 -2.88
C LEU A 114 -13.64 -3.64 -2.37
N VAL A 115 -14.33 -3.60 -1.26
CA VAL A 115 -15.00 -4.72 -0.58
C VAL A 115 -16.32 -4.21 0.00
N ASP A 116 -17.15 -5.09 0.49
CA ASP A 116 -18.40 -4.72 1.14
C ASP A 116 -18.18 -3.76 2.30
N ASP A 117 -19.11 -2.82 2.52
CA ASP A 117 -18.96 -1.71 3.47
C ASP A 117 -18.81 -2.16 4.95
N ASP A 118 -19.30 -3.35 5.29
CA ASP A 118 -19.17 -3.97 6.61
C ASP A 118 -17.84 -4.69 6.83
N MET A 119 -17.05 -4.86 5.77
CA MET A 119 -15.76 -5.54 5.84
C MET A 119 -14.68 -4.66 6.45
N VAL A 120 -14.02 -5.21 7.46
CA VAL A 120 -12.88 -4.61 8.15
C VAL A 120 -11.65 -5.48 8.00
N LEU A 121 -10.56 -4.92 7.48
CA LEU A 121 -9.30 -5.64 7.43
C LEU A 121 -8.47 -5.36 8.69
N MET A 122 -8.32 -6.36 9.54
CA MET A 122 -7.40 -6.32 10.66
C MET A 122 -6.02 -6.83 10.26
N GLU A 123 -4.99 -6.02 10.50
CA GLU A 123 -3.58 -6.44 10.39
C GLU A 123 -2.96 -6.45 11.78
N ILE A 124 -2.40 -7.58 12.20
CA ILE A 124 -1.67 -7.71 13.45
C ILE A 124 -0.17 -7.88 13.13
N LYS A 125 0.67 -7.06 13.75
CA LYS A 125 2.12 -7.21 13.71
C LYS A 125 2.60 -7.62 15.09
N ILE A 126 3.28 -8.75 15.14
CA ILE A 126 3.79 -9.36 16.37
C ILE A 126 5.30 -9.53 16.18
N PRO A 127 6.14 -9.01 17.09
CA PRO A 127 7.60 -9.09 16.97
C PRO A 127 8.16 -10.49 17.20
N GLY A 128 7.41 -11.34 17.87
CA GLY A 128 7.81 -12.71 18.21
C GLY A 128 6.61 -13.64 18.28
N SER A 129 6.34 -14.22 19.44
CA SER A 129 5.12 -15.01 19.68
C SER A 129 3.95 -14.11 20.08
N ALA A 130 2.75 -14.51 19.68
CA ALA A 130 1.53 -13.79 20.07
C ALA A 130 1.34 -13.85 21.60
N PRO A 131 1.01 -12.71 22.25
CA PRO A 131 0.61 -12.73 23.64
C PRO A 131 -0.61 -13.64 23.86
N LEU A 132 -0.64 -14.37 24.97
CA LEU A 132 -1.73 -15.32 25.25
C LEU A 132 -3.09 -14.65 25.28
N TRP A 133 -3.20 -13.45 25.85
CA TRP A 133 -4.46 -12.69 25.87
C TRP A 133 -4.98 -12.42 24.46
N LEU A 134 -4.09 -12.08 23.50
CA LEU A 134 -4.48 -11.82 22.12
C LEU A 134 -4.92 -13.12 21.43
N ALA A 135 -4.18 -14.21 21.62
CA ALA A 135 -4.52 -15.51 21.08
C ALA A 135 -5.90 -16.00 21.60
N HIS A 136 -6.20 -15.80 22.91
CA HIS A 136 -7.49 -16.15 23.50
C HIS A 136 -8.64 -15.33 22.88
N ILE A 137 -8.47 -14.01 22.74
CA ILE A 137 -9.51 -13.15 22.15
C ILE A 137 -9.79 -13.54 20.69
N LEU A 138 -8.73 -13.77 19.90
CA LEU A 138 -8.91 -14.17 18.50
C LEU A 138 -9.60 -15.52 18.38
N ALA A 139 -9.27 -16.48 19.26
CA ALA A 139 -9.91 -17.79 19.30
C ALA A 139 -11.38 -17.72 19.75
N GLU A 140 -11.68 -16.92 20.77
CA GLU A 140 -13.03 -16.72 21.29
C GLU A 140 -13.97 -16.07 20.25
N LEU A 141 -13.41 -15.19 19.42
CA LEU A 141 -14.15 -14.50 18.36
C LEU A 141 -14.09 -15.21 17.00
N ASP A 142 -13.56 -16.43 16.93
CA ASP A 142 -13.36 -17.19 15.68
C ASP A 142 -12.62 -16.40 14.58
N ILE A 143 -11.64 -15.58 14.96
CA ILE A 143 -10.86 -14.78 14.03
C ILE A 143 -9.60 -15.54 13.60
N PHE A 144 -9.54 -15.92 12.33
CA PHE A 144 -8.43 -16.68 11.75
C PHE A 144 -7.64 -15.86 10.72
N PRO A 145 -6.31 -16.12 10.58
CA PRO A 145 -5.50 -15.47 9.57
C PRO A 145 -5.98 -15.80 8.16
N THR A 146 -6.08 -14.80 7.31
CA THR A 146 -6.40 -14.96 5.89
C THR A 146 -5.37 -14.26 5.01
N GLY A 147 -5.21 -14.74 3.78
CA GLY A 147 -4.39 -14.08 2.77
C GLY A 147 -5.18 -12.94 2.12
N PHE A 148 -4.86 -11.70 2.47
CA PHE A 148 -5.50 -10.52 1.90
C PHE A 148 -4.47 -9.52 1.36
N SER A 149 -4.68 -9.06 0.15
CA SER A 149 -3.92 -7.97 -0.46
C SER A 149 -4.89 -7.01 -1.13
N LYS A 150 -4.96 -5.76 -0.66
CA LYS A 150 -5.83 -4.73 -1.27
C LYS A 150 -5.63 -4.62 -2.78
N TYR A 151 -4.37 -4.56 -3.22
CA TYR A 151 -4.06 -4.53 -4.66
C TYR A 151 -4.44 -5.85 -5.36
N GLY A 152 -4.20 -7.00 -4.71
CA GLY A 152 -4.54 -8.30 -5.28
C GLY A 152 -6.04 -8.50 -5.48
N VAL A 153 -6.86 -8.09 -4.49
CA VAL A 153 -8.32 -8.10 -4.57
C VAL A 153 -8.78 -7.13 -5.67
N CYS A 154 -8.31 -5.88 -5.65
CA CYS A 154 -8.63 -4.89 -6.66
C CYS A 154 -8.31 -5.40 -8.08
N TYR A 155 -7.12 -5.97 -8.27
CA TYR A 155 -6.71 -6.49 -9.57
C TYR A 155 -7.58 -7.65 -10.03
N ARG A 156 -7.81 -8.66 -9.17
CA ARG A 156 -8.59 -9.85 -9.50
C ARG A 156 -10.04 -9.51 -9.84
N ASP A 157 -10.68 -8.68 -9.01
CA ASP A 157 -12.13 -8.50 -9.02
C ASP A 157 -12.58 -7.34 -9.94
N ASN A 158 -11.66 -6.41 -10.28
CA ASN A 158 -12.05 -5.20 -11.01
C ASN A 158 -11.21 -4.91 -12.26
N ILE A 159 -10.00 -5.47 -12.35
CA ILE A 159 -9.06 -5.13 -13.41
C ILE A 159 -8.80 -6.31 -14.35
N LEU A 160 -8.66 -7.52 -13.80
CA LEU A 160 -8.22 -8.70 -14.55
C LEU A 160 -9.11 -8.99 -15.77
N ASP A 161 -10.42 -8.93 -15.61
CA ASP A 161 -11.37 -9.23 -16.69
C ASP A 161 -11.25 -8.25 -17.87
N LYS A 162 -10.90 -7.00 -17.61
CA LYS A 162 -10.65 -6.00 -18.66
C LYS A 162 -9.44 -6.38 -19.53
N TYR A 163 -8.40 -6.98 -18.93
CA TYR A 163 -7.24 -7.48 -19.67
C TYR A 163 -7.54 -8.76 -20.45
N ILE A 164 -8.27 -9.70 -19.83
CA ILE A 164 -8.62 -10.99 -20.45
C ILE A 164 -9.57 -10.76 -21.65
N ASN A 165 -10.53 -9.85 -21.51
CA ASN A 165 -11.52 -9.55 -22.54
C ASN A 165 -11.05 -8.54 -23.60
N GLY A 166 -9.76 -8.18 -23.61
CA GLY A 166 -9.16 -7.32 -24.63
C GLY A 166 -9.57 -5.85 -24.58
N VAL A 167 -10.16 -5.40 -23.46
CA VAL A 167 -10.58 -3.99 -23.27
C VAL A 167 -9.37 -3.10 -22.94
N ILE A 168 -8.27 -3.68 -22.46
CA ILE A 168 -7.01 -2.98 -22.18
C ILE A 168 -5.89 -3.69 -22.94
N THR A 169 -5.42 -3.11 -24.04
CA THR A 169 -4.16 -3.51 -24.66
C THR A 169 -3.01 -2.96 -23.83
N CYS A 170 -2.09 -3.84 -23.43
CA CYS A 170 -0.80 -3.40 -22.87
C CYS A 170 -0.03 -2.65 -23.99
N VAL A 171 0.13 -1.34 -23.84
CA VAL A 171 1.03 -0.51 -24.62
C VAL A 171 2.35 -0.39 -23.87
#